data_b72fd0e72953f29d1b425efe9a6ef4fb
#
_entry.id   b72fd0e72953f29d1b425efe9a6ef4fb
#
_cell.length_a   1.000
_cell.length_b   1.000
_cell.length_c   1.000
_cell.angle_alpha   90.00
_cell.angle_beta   90.00
_cell.angle_gamma   90.00
#
_symmetry.space_group_name_H-M   'P 1'
#
loop_
_entity.id
_entity.type
_entity.pdbx_description
1 polymer ?
#
loop_
_entity_poly.entity_id
_entity_poly.type
_entity_poly.pdbx_seq_one_letter_code
_entity_poly.pdbx_strand_id
1 'polypeptide(L)'
;MNYRQLLLPLMLGLSLLVNNGCPAVFVGAAAGGAAAAGAVRYVGGELRSTEEVTLSRAWKATQLAMDDLEFHIEEKGKDAFDAELKASGASGKKIKVALKKISDKRPEVRIRIGIFGDESLSRQILEKIKKRF
;
A
#
# COMPACT_ATOMS: atom_id res chain seq x y z
N MET A 1 -29.97 -22.85 49.47
CA MET A 1 -29.74 -22.73 48.05
C MET A 1 -28.39 -22.01 47.86
N ASN A 2 -27.38 -22.77 47.42
CA ASN A 2 -26.02 -22.29 47.47
C ASN A 2 -25.70 -21.49 46.19
N TYR A 3 -25.81 -20.17 46.25
CA TYR A 3 -25.47 -19.25 45.18
C TYR A 3 -24.00 -19.37 44.69
N ARG A 4 -23.15 -20.03 45.47
CA ARG A 4 -21.78 -20.39 45.05
C ARG A 4 -21.74 -21.33 43.82
N GLN A 5 -22.78 -22.19 43.67
CA GLN A 5 -22.86 -23.09 42.51
C GLN A 5 -23.44 -22.44 41.27
N LEU A 6 -24.14 -21.30 41.41
CA LEU A 6 -24.69 -20.54 40.28
C LEU A 6 -23.69 -19.55 39.67
N LEU A 7 -22.68 -19.15 40.44
CA LEU A 7 -21.66 -18.19 39.96
C LEU A 7 -20.58 -18.85 39.08
N LEU A 8 -20.37 -20.16 39.24
CA LEU A 8 -19.34 -20.86 38.45
C LEU A 8 -19.66 -20.93 36.95
N PRO A 9 -20.89 -21.23 36.51
CA PRO A 9 -21.21 -21.23 35.08
C PRO A 9 -21.29 -19.81 34.47
N LEU A 10 -21.58 -18.79 35.30
CA LEU A 10 -21.63 -17.40 34.83
C LEU A 10 -20.23 -16.85 34.50
N MET A 11 -19.22 -17.23 35.29
CA MET A 11 -17.83 -16.86 35.04
C MET A 11 -17.23 -17.61 33.83
N LEU A 12 -17.67 -18.84 33.60
CA LEU A 12 -17.22 -19.66 32.46
C LEU A 12 -17.83 -19.16 31.13
N GLY A 13 -19.05 -18.62 31.16
CA GLY A 13 -19.73 -18.07 30.00
C GLY A 13 -19.15 -16.72 29.53
N LEU A 14 -18.59 -15.94 30.46
CA LEU A 14 -18.03 -14.63 30.13
C LEU A 14 -16.64 -14.71 29.47
N SER A 15 -15.90 -15.79 29.76
CA SER A 15 -14.57 -15.99 29.15
C SER A 15 -14.59 -16.42 27.68
N LEU A 16 -15.74 -16.92 27.18
CA LEU A 16 -15.87 -17.33 25.78
C LEU A 16 -16.23 -16.18 24.82
N LEU A 17 -16.63 -15.03 25.36
CA LEU A 17 -16.95 -13.84 24.53
C LEU A 17 -15.72 -12.99 24.15
N VAL A 18 -14.57 -13.26 24.77
CA VAL A 18 -13.34 -12.47 24.50
C VAL A 18 -12.49 -13.09 23.39
N ASN A 19 -12.77 -14.34 22.97
CA ASN A 19 -11.99 -15.03 21.94
C ASN A 19 -12.48 -14.82 20.49
N ASN A 20 -13.55 -14.06 20.31
CA ASN A 20 -13.94 -13.57 18.98
C ASN A 20 -13.42 -12.14 18.74
N GLY A 21 -12.30 -11.84 19.32
CA GLY A 21 -11.58 -10.58 19.11
C GLY A 21 -10.94 -10.59 17.74
N CYS A 22 -11.69 -10.23 16.83
CA CYS A 22 -11.63 -9.06 15.99
C CYS A 22 -10.45 -8.99 15.05
N PRO A 23 -10.66 -9.35 13.78
CA PRO A 23 -9.88 -8.78 12.69
C PRO A 23 -9.98 -7.23 12.64
N ALA A 24 -10.96 -6.63 13.30
CA ALA A 24 -11.13 -5.17 13.36
C ALA A 24 -10.00 -4.43 14.10
N VAL A 25 -9.34 -5.06 15.08
CA VAL A 25 -8.19 -4.46 15.76
C VAL A 25 -6.97 -4.34 14.83
N PHE A 26 -6.80 -5.31 13.93
CA PHE A 26 -5.74 -5.25 12.91
C PHE A 26 -5.99 -4.15 11.87
N VAL A 27 -7.23 -3.93 11.50
CA VAL A 27 -7.60 -2.85 10.57
C VAL A 27 -7.39 -1.49 11.22
N GLY A 28 -7.68 -1.32 12.49
CA GLY A 28 -7.45 -0.08 13.23
C GLY A 28 -5.97 0.23 13.43
N ALA A 29 -5.15 -0.78 13.73
CA ALA A 29 -3.69 -0.63 13.87
C ALA A 29 -3.02 -0.32 12.53
N ALA A 30 -3.47 -0.91 11.42
CA ALA A 30 -2.98 -0.62 10.07
C ALA A 30 -3.38 0.78 9.60
N ALA A 31 -4.55 1.28 9.96
CA ALA A 31 -5.00 2.63 9.65
C ALA A 31 -4.28 3.72 10.46
N GLY A 32 -3.82 3.40 11.67
CA GLY A 32 -3.05 4.32 12.52
C GLY A 32 -1.55 4.32 12.25
N GLY A 33 -1.01 3.27 11.65
CA GLY A 33 0.40 3.12 11.34
C GLY A 33 0.73 3.53 9.91
N ALA A 34 1.09 4.79 9.67
CA ALA A 34 1.44 5.29 8.34
C ALA A 34 2.66 4.60 7.69
N ALA A 35 3.32 3.68 8.38
CA ALA A 35 4.58 3.06 7.97
C ALA A 35 4.52 1.53 7.86
N ALA A 36 3.33 0.91 7.94
CA ALA A 36 3.20 -0.54 7.75
C ALA A 36 3.51 -0.89 6.28
N ALA A 37 4.47 -1.81 6.06
CA ALA A 37 4.77 -2.31 4.72
C ALA A 37 3.54 -2.98 4.10
N GLY A 38 3.30 -2.74 2.80
CA GLY A 38 2.12 -3.24 2.09
C GLY A 38 0.83 -2.48 2.39
N ALA A 39 0.85 -1.44 3.22
CA ALA A 39 -0.30 -0.58 3.46
C ALA A 39 -0.56 0.29 2.21
N VAL A 40 -1.72 0.13 1.61
CA VAL A 40 -2.14 0.87 0.43
C VAL A 40 -3.25 1.84 0.80
N ARG A 41 -3.10 3.09 0.43
CA ARG A 41 -4.12 4.13 0.65
C ARG A 41 -4.22 5.04 -0.55
N TYR A 42 -5.43 5.50 -0.83
CA TYR A 42 -5.72 6.46 -1.89
C TYR A 42 -6.23 7.75 -1.27
N VAL A 43 -5.51 8.84 -1.44
CA VAL A 43 -5.82 10.14 -0.83
C VAL A 43 -5.52 11.26 -1.81
N GLY A 44 -6.49 12.14 -2.03
CA GLY A 44 -6.29 13.33 -2.87
C GLY A 44 -5.89 13.03 -4.31
N GLY A 45 -6.36 11.93 -4.87
CA GLY A 45 -6.02 11.52 -6.24
C GLY A 45 -4.68 10.80 -6.39
N GLU A 46 -4.03 10.45 -5.28
CA GLU A 46 -2.74 9.76 -5.25
C GLU A 46 -2.82 8.45 -4.49
N LEU A 47 -2.39 7.37 -5.13
CA LEU A 47 -2.21 6.07 -4.49
C LEU A 47 -0.83 6.02 -3.84
N ARG A 48 -0.78 5.63 -2.58
CA ARG A 48 0.46 5.46 -1.81
C ARG A 48 0.55 4.06 -1.25
N SER A 49 1.72 3.45 -1.40
CA SER A 49 2.02 2.13 -0.86
C SER A 49 3.45 2.07 -0.35
N THR A 50 3.65 1.45 0.79
CA THR A 50 4.98 1.19 1.36
C THR A 50 5.34 -0.26 1.14
N GLU A 51 6.48 -0.53 0.50
CA GLU A 51 6.90 -1.87 0.11
C GLU A 51 8.18 -2.30 0.85
N GLU A 52 8.42 -3.61 0.97
CA GLU A 52 9.60 -4.16 1.64
C GLU A 52 10.68 -4.57 0.63
N VAL A 53 11.16 -3.60 -0.13
CA VAL A 53 12.24 -3.78 -1.12
C VAL A 53 13.20 -2.59 -1.07
N THR A 54 14.35 -2.68 -1.70
CA THR A 54 15.23 -1.52 -1.84
C THR A 54 14.67 -0.50 -2.84
N LEU A 55 15.05 0.76 -2.70
CA LEU A 55 14.68 1.80 -3.65
C LEU A 55 15.11 1.44 -5.08
N SER A 56 16.31 0.88 -5.25
CA SER A 56 16.82 0.47 -6.56
C SER A 56 16.00 -0.64 -7.18
N ARG A 57 15.55 -1.62 -6.40
CA ARG A 57 14.68 -2.70 -6.87
C ARG A 57 13.30 -2.19 -7.24
N ALA A 58 12.71 -1.34 -6.41
CA ALA A 58 11.43 -0.70 -6.71
C ALA A 58 11.51 0.17 -7.97
N TRP A 59 12.61 0.88 -8.17
CA TRP A 59 12.86 1.68 -9.37
C TRP A 59 12.92 0.84 -10.64
N LYS A 60 13.69 -0.25 -10.62
CA LYS A 60 13.74 -1.18 -11.75
C LYS A 60 12.38 -1.79 -12.05
N ALA A 61 11.67 -2.22 -11.01
CA ALA A 61 10.33 -2.80 -11.14
C ALA A 61 9.34 -1.80 -11.73
N THR A 62 9.42 -0.52 -11.34
CA THR A 62 8.57 0.54 -11.90
C THR A 62 8.79 0.72 -13.40
N GLN A 63 10.03 0.77 -13.85
CA GLN A 63 10.33 0.90 -15.29
C GLN A 63 9.81 -0.31 -16.08
N LEU A 64 10.04 -1.52 -15.59
CA LEU A 64 9.54 -2.75 -16.24
C LEU A 64 8.00 -2.78 -16.27
N ALA A 65 7.34 -2.31 -15.22
CA ALA A 65 5.88 -2.23 -15.21
C ALA A 65 5.33 -1.25 -16.24
N MET A 66 6.02 -0.12 -16.46
CA MET A 66 5.63 0.83 -17.52
C MET A 66 5.75 0.18 -18.91
N ASP A 67 6.83 -0.56 -19.15
CA ASP A 67 7.01 -1.31 -20.41
C ASP A 67 5.93 -2.38 -20.59
N ASP A 68 5.62 -3.16 -19.55
CA ASP A 68 4.56 -4.18 -19.58
C ASP A 68 3.17 -3.61 -19.89
N LEU A 69 2.91 -2.39 -19.44
CA LEU A 69 1.64 -1.68 -19.67
C LEU A 69 1.65 -0.84 -20.95
N GLU A 70 2.74 -0.90 -21.71
CA GLU A 70 2.92 -0.15 -22.96
C GLU A 70 2.78 1.37 -22.75
N PHE A 71 3.21 1.88 -21.59
CA PHE A 71 3.25 3.31 -21.31
C PHE A 71 4.56 3.94 -21.80
N HIS A 72 4.45 5.05 -22.46
CA HIS A 72 5.62 5.79 -22.93
C HIS A 72 6.23 6.61 -21.80
N ILE A 73 7.47 6.29 -21.43
CA ILE A 73 8.23 7.04 -20.41
C ILE A 73 8.74 8.33 -21.06
N GLU A 74 8.31 9.48 -20.53
CA GLU A 74 8.69 10.82 -21.00
C GLU A 74 9.90 11.36 -20.24
N GLU A 75 9.89 11.19 -18.91
CA GLU A 75 10.95 11.65 -18.02
C GLU A 75 11.21 10.62 -16.94
N LYS A 76 12.45 10.46 -16.53
CA LYS A 76 12.83 9.65 -15.38
C LYS A 76 14.11 10.17 -14.74
N GLY A 77 14.14 10.09 -13.42
CA GLY A 77 15.30 10.45 -12.61
C GLY A 77 15.34 9.68 -11.30
N LYS A 78 16.53 9.41 -10.81
CA LYS A 78 16.76 8.73 -9.55
C LYS A 78 18.00 9.29 -8.87
N ASP A 79 17.88 9.55 -7.55
CA ASP A 79 19.02 9.81 -6.68
C ASP A 79 19.10 8.77 -5.55
N ALA A 80 19.84 9.07 -4.49
CA ALA A 80 20.04 8.14 -3.36
C ALA A 80 18.78 7.95 -2.50
N PHE A 81 17.85 8.89 -2.53
CA PHE A 81 16.68 8.94 -1.64
C PHE A 81 15.35 8.92 -2.34
N ASP A 82 15.31 9.44 -3.57
CA ASP A 82 14.08 9.61 -4.32
C ASP A 82 14.27 9.12 -5.76
N ALA A 83 13.17 8.72 -6.38
CA ALA A 83 13.11 8.46 -7.81
C ALA A 83 11.76 8.93 -8.34
N GLU A 84 11.72 9.45 -9.54
CA GLU A 84 10.50 9.92 -10.18
C GLU A 84 10.48 9.51 -11.64
N LEU A 85 9.32 9.09 -12.10
CA LEU A 85 9.07 8.72 -13.48
C LEU A 85 7.76 9.38 -13.93
N LYS A 86 7.80 9.97 -15.12
CA LYS A 86 6.61 10.46 -15.80
C LYS A 86 6.41 9.70 -17.08
N ALA A 87 5.21 9.23 -17.31
CA ALA A 87 4.84 8.48 -18.50
C ALA A 87 3.47 8.94 -19.02
N SER A 88 3.15 8.52 -20.22
CA SER A 88 1.82 8.73 -20.83
C SER A 88 1.28 7.43 -21.36
N GLY A 89 -0.02 7.22 -21.16
CA GLY A 89 -0.76 6.12 -21.77
C GLY A 89 -1.26 6.44 -23.17
N ALA A 90 -1.79 5.43 -23.86
CA ALA A 90 -2.33 5.57 -25.22
C ALA A 90 -3.47 6.59 -25.32
N SER A 91 -4.22 6.79 -24.24
CA SER A 91 -5.31 7.79 -24.16
C SER A 91 -4.81 9.22 -23.85
N GLY A 92 -3.48 9.45 -23.78
CA GLY A 92 -2.90 10.74 -23.41
C GLY A 92 -2.93 11.03 -21.91
N LYS A 93 -3.39 10.11 -21.07
CA LYS A 93 -3.35 10.27 -19.60
C LYS A 93 -1.91 10.37 -19.13
N LYS A 94 -1.62 11.38 -18.32
CA LYS A 94 -0.31 11.56 -17.70
C LYS A 94 -0.23 10.73 -16.42
N ILE A 95 0.85 9.97 -16.30
CA ILE A 95 1.13 9.08 -15.18
C ILE A 95 2.41 9.56 -14.51
N LYS A 96 2.33 9.77 -13.21
CA LYS A 96 3.50 10.09 -12.38
C LYS A 96 3.66 9.01 -11.33
N VAL A 97 4.84 8.40 -11.29
CA VAL A 97 5.25 7.47 -10.25
C VAL A 97 6.43 8.06 -9.51
N ALA A 98 6.28 8.30 -8.23
CA ALA A 98 7.36 8.75 -7.36
C ALA A 98 7.68 7.67 -6.33
N LEU A 99 8.94 7.45 -6.07
CA LEU A 99 9.45 6.53 -5.07
C LEU A 99 10.22 7.35 -4.05
N LYS A 100 9.90 7.20 -2.78
CA LYS A 100 10.59 7.89 -1.69
C LYS A 100 11.17 6.88 -0.71
N LYS A 101 12.46 6.95 -0.46
CA LYS A 101 13.12 6.10 0.54
C LYS A 101 12.69 6.49 1.95
N ILE A 102 11.96 5.61 2.63
CA ILE A 102 11.61 5.77 4.04
C ILE A 102 12.71 5.18 4.92
N SER A 103 13.22 4.01 4.54
CA SER A 103 14.40 3.36 5.12
C SER A 103 15.10 2.52 4.05
N ASP A 104 16.21 1.84 4.37
CA ASP A 104 17.03 1.12 3.38
C ASP A 104 16.26 0.07 2.57
N LYS A 105 15.26 -0.57 3.18
CA LYS A 105 14.41 -1.59 2.54
C LYS A 105 12.93 -1.23 2.60
N ARG A 106 12.61 0.05 2.56
CA ARG A 106 11.23 0.50 2.68
C ARG A 106 10.98 1.79 1.89
N PRO A 107 10.85 1.71 0.56
CA PRO A 107 10.38 2.83 -0.24
C PRO A 107 8.86 2.98 -0.14
N GLU A 108 8.38 4.22 -0.19
CA GLU A 108 6.99 4.53 -0.45
C GLU A 108 6.80 4.77 -1.95
N VAL A 109 5.90 4.02 -2.55
CA VAL A 109 5.48 4.19 -3.95
C VAL A 109 4.28 5.12 -4.00
N ARG A 110 4.35 6.17 -4.80
CA ARG A 110 3.27 7.12 -5.01
C ARG A 110 2.90 7.16 -6.49
N ILE A 111 1.63 6.96 -6.80
CA ILE A 111 1.12 6.93 -8.17
C ILE A 111 0.01 7.95 -8.31
N ARG A 112 0.16 8.87 -9.24
CA ARG A 112 -0.84 9.87 -9.60
C ARG A 112 -1.11 9.85 -11.08
N ILE A 113 -2.37 9.86 -11.46
CA ILE A 113 -2.81 9.80 -12.85
C ILE A 113 -3.69 11.01 -13.15
N GLY A 114 -3.22 11.86 -14.07
CA GLY A 114 -3.92 13.09 -14.43
C GLY A 114 -4.02 14.08 -13.26
N ILE A 115 -4.91 15.05 -13.40
CA ILE A 115 -5.11 16.12 -12.40
C ILE A 115 -5.96 15.60 -11.23
N PHE A 116 -7.01 14.83 -11.52
CA PHE A 116 -7.98 14.36 -10.53
C PHE A 116 -7.64 12.99 -9.93
N GLY A 117 -6.69 12.27 -10.52
CA GLY A 117 -6.35 10.91 -10.18
C GLY A 117 -7.27 9.88 -10.86
N ASP A 118 -6.82 8.63 -10.85
CA ASP A 118 -7.58 7.46 -11.31
C ASP A 118 -7.18 6.29 -10.41
N GLU A 119 -8.02 5.98 -9.44
CA GLU A 119 -7.71 4.96 -8.44
C GLU A 119 -7.59 3.57 -9.07
N SER A 120 -8.47 3.21 -9.98
CA SER A 120 -8.48 1.90 -10.62
C SER A 120 -7.18 1.65 -11.39
N LEU A 121 -6.79 2.58 -12.24
CA LEU A 121 -5.54 2.48 -13.00
C LEU A 121 -4.30 2.56 -12.09
N SER A 122 -4.33 3.39 -11.06
CA SER A 122 -3.24 3.46 -10.07
C SER A 122 -3.01 2.12 -9.38
N ARG A 123 -4.08 1.41 -9.01
CA ARG A 123 -4.00 0.07 -8.42
C ARG A 123 -3.46 -0.96 -9.39
N GLN A 124 -3.87 -0.91 -10.66
CA GLN A 124 -3.33 -1.80 -11.70
C GLN A 124 -1.82 -1.59 -11.90
N ILE A 125 -1.37 -0.35 -11.93
CA ILE A 125 0.05 -0.01 -12.03
C ILE A 125 0.82 -0.54 -10.82
N LEU A 126 0.32 -0.33 -9.60
CA LEU A 126 0.95 -0.83 -8.38
C LEU A 126 1.10 -2.34 -8.41
N GLU A 127 0.05 -3.07 -8.80
CA GLU A 127 0.09 -4.54 -8.91
C GLU A 127 1.13 -5.00 -9.94
N LYS A 128 1.27 -4.31 -11.06
CA LYS A 128 2.32 -4.60 -12.04
C LYS A 128 3.72 -4.36 -11.48
N ILE A 129 3.92 -3.27 -10.75
CA ILE A 129 5.20 -2.98 -10.09
C ILE A 129 5.53 -4.08 -9.08
N LYS A 130 4.58 -4.49 -8.25
CA LYS A 130 4.77 -5.54 -7.23
C LYS A 130 5.13 -6.90 -7.83
N LYS A 131 4.60 -7.22 -9.00
CA LYS A 131 4.96 -8.46 -9.73
C LYS A 131 6.39 -8.48 -10.27
N ARG A 132 7.06 -7.34 -10.26
CA ARG A 132 8.44 -7.18 -10.73
C ARG A 132 9.48 -7.05 -9.61
N PHE A 133 9.05 -7.16 -8.36
CA PHE A 133 9.95 -7.15 -7.18
C PHE A 133 10.85 -8.36 -7.09
#